data_2637f05f98869b6e5c1598084be844af
#
_entry.id   2637f05f98869b6e5c1598084be844af
#
_cell.length_a   1.000
_cell.length_b   1.000
_cell.length_c   1.000
_cell.angle_alpha   90.00
_cell.angle_beta   90.00
_cell.angle_gamma   90.00
#
_symmetry.space_group_name_H-M   'P 1'
#
loop_
_entity.id
_entity.type
_entity.pdbx_description
1 polymer ?
#
loop_
_entity_poly.entity_id
_entity_poly.type
_entity_poly.pdbx_seq_one_letter_code
_entity_poly.pdbx_strand_id
1 'polypeptide(L)'
;MQKRLIAVGVLVLLGASLVLLGCQSKEVTSAKVYIQQDDWAKATEQLEMAVKLYPQDAEAHFLLGQAYAQRGDFQGMRREFDASLAISPRFEPRIKHEIERHWVSYFNNGVKKVNAGQLEAAKNDFQTCLVIDPNHIEAYKNLGYTYVQLDSLQRAIAMYEKVVELAPNDKDAYRSLTSLYMQAEEYPQVLRVADRRLELDATDVDAIASKALAYDYMGEGDKALGEYEKALQQQPDNADLLFNLGRLHYLRGNYEQAIAQFEKVIEKNPNDADALVNVGNAYLSIGDQIRKRAVEEEEKGKRFTDKEIDALKKEIEKYHCGAIPYLEKAVQLKPENANAWYNLGVAYVNCGRREDGEKAFDRAAELRK
;
A
#
# COMPACT_ATOMS: atom_id res chain seq x y z
N MET A 1 -5.54 74.61 41.81
CA MET A 1 -6.36 74.36 40.60
C MET A 1 -5.92 73.15 39.78
N GLN A 2 -4.74 72.55 39.94
CA GLN A 2 -4.23 71.44 39.14
C GLN A 2 -4.71 70.05 39.53
N LYS A 3 -5.23 69.84 40.76
CA LYS A 3 -5.69 68.56 41.23
C LYS A 3 -7.14 68.16 40.80
N ARG A 4 -7.93 69.10 40.29
CA ARG A 4 -9.31 68.81 39.82
C ARG A 4 -9.41 68.49 38.33
N LEU A 5 -8.41 68.77 37.52
CA LEU A 5 -8.39 68.47 36.09
C LEU A 5 -7.95 67.07 35.80
N ILE A 6 -7.19 66.40 36.70
CA ILE A 6 -6.72 64.98 36.50
C ILE A 6 -7.84 64.00 36.81
N ALA A 7 -8.75 64.34 37.75
CA ALA A 7 -9.85 63.45 38.10
C ALA A 7 -10.96 63.36 37.03
N VAL A 8 -11.14 64.35 36.20
CA VAL A 8 -12.16 64.37 35.14
C VAL A 8 -11.65 63.61 33.89
N GLY A 9 -10.32 63.68 33.62
CA GLY A 9 -9.75 62.93 32.48
C GLY A 9 -9.69 61.42 32.65
N VAL A 10 -9.52 60.92 33.88
CA VAL A 10 -9.49 59.50 34.22
C VAL A 10 -10.90 58.88 34.22
N LEU A 11 -11.93 59.65 34.60
CA LEU A 11 -13.32 59.19 34.58
C LEU A 11 -13.91 59.09 33.13
N VAL A 12 -13.43 59.90 32.20
CA VAL A 12 -13.86 59.84 30.79
C VAL A 12 -13.19 58.67 30.05
N LEU A 13 -11.95 58.32 30.40
CA LEU A 13 -11.28 57.14 29.84
C LEU A 13 -11.77 55.81 30.40
N LEU A 14 -12.24 55.75 31.63
CA LEU A 14 -12.88 54.56 32.24
C LEU A 14 -14.33 54.38 31.77
N GLY A 15 -15.03 55.46 31.41
CA GLY A 15 -16.39 55.39 30.86
C GLY A 15 -16.44 54.91 29.40
N ALA A 16 -15.40 55.14 28.61
CA ALA A 16 -15.32 54.65 27.23
C ALA A 16 -14.94 53.18 27.11
N SER A 17 -14.34 52.58 28.14
CA SER A 17 -13.98 51.15 28.16
C SER A 17 -15.12 50.25 28.65
N LEU A 18 -16.20 50.79 29.21
CA LEU A 18 -17.32 50.03 29.77
C LEU A 18 -18.54 49.96 28.85
N VAL A 19 -18.53 50.64 27.70
CA VAL A 19 -19.66 50.61 26.73
C VAL A 19 -19.47 49.59 25.61
N LEU A 20 -18.36 48.86 25.58
CA LEU A 20 -18.11 47.79 24.60
C LEU A 20 -18.49 46.37 25.07
N LEU A 21 -19.13 46.22 26.22
CA LEU A 21 -19.64 44.94 26.70
C LEU A 21 -21.14 44.87 26.45
N GLY A 22 -21.54 44.31 25.25
CA GLY A 22 -22.79 43.57 25.17
C GLY A 22 -23.97 44.16 24.42
N CYS A 23 -23.81 44.80 23.25
CA CYS A 23 -24.92 44.79 22.29
C CYS A 23 -24.56 43.85 21.12
N GLN A 24 -25.14 42.66 21.19
CA GLN A 24 -25.13 41.75 20.04
C GLN A 24 -25.71 42.49 18.84
N SER A 25 -25.12 42.29 17.64
CA SER A 25 -25.63 42.97 16.44
C SER A 25 -27.06 42.54 16.13
N LYS A 26 -27.83 43.40 15.48
CA LYS A 26 -29.20 43.14 15.07
C LYS A 26 -29.23 41.90 14.16
N GLU A 27 -28.28 41.80 13.27
CA GLU A 27 -28.11 40.71 12.30
C GLU A 27 -27.93 39.36 12.99
N VAL A 28 -27.02 39.26 13.99
CA VAL A 28 -26.80 38.05 14.79
C VAL A 28 -28.05 37.69 15.60
N THR A 29 -28.73 38.68 16.17
CA THR A 29 -29.99 38.44 16.90
C THR A 29 -31.07 37.90 15.97
N SER A 30 -31.24 38.46 14.80
CA SER A 30 -32.20 37.98 13.77
C SER A 30 -31.83 36.57 13.30
N ALA A 31 -30.56 36.31 13.06
CA ALA A 31 -30.08 34.99 12.66
C ALA A 31 -30.40 33.92 13.69
N LYS A 32 -30.23 34.20 15.00
CA LYS A 32 -30.59 33.26 16.06
C LYS A 32 -32.06 32.89 16.06
N VAL A 33 -32.95 33.87 15.74
CA VAL A 33 -34.40 33.59 15.61
C VAL A 33 -34.63 32.66 14.40
N TYR A 34 -34.02 32.90 13.26
CA TYR A 34 -34.12 32.01 12.10
C TYR A 34 -33.53 30.61 12.36
N ILE A 35 -32.43 30.49 13.08
CA ILE A 35 -31.89 29.20 13.52
C ILE A 35 -32.89 28.43 14.40
N GLN A 36 -33.58 29.10 15.34
CA GLN A 36 -34.62 28.48 16.15
C GLN A 36 -35.85 28.02 15.35
N GLN A 37 -36.10 28.64 14.17
CA GLN A 37 -37.16 28.29 13.26
C GLN A 37 -36.71 27.27 12.19
N ASP A 38 -35.48 26.78 12.28
CA ASP A 38 -34.84 25.89 11.27
C ASP A 38 -34.71 26.49 9.86
N ASP A 39 -34.85 27.85 9.75
CA ASP A 39 -34.68 28.60 8.49
C ASP A 39 -33.20 28.98 8.30
N TRP A 40 -32.41 27.97 7.99
CA TRP A 40 -30.97 28.13 7.78
C TRP A 40 -30.59 29.03 6.60
N ALA A 41 -31.48 29.14 5.61
CA ALA A 41 -31.27 30.03 4.47
C ALA A 41 -31.25 31.51 4.92
N LYS A 42 -32.31 31.97 5.61
CA LYS A 42 -32.34 33.32 6.14
C LYS A 42 -31.33 33.58 7.23
N ALA A 43 -31.03 32.55 8.09
CA ALA A 43 -29.99 32.66 9.05
C ALA A 43 -28.62 32.96 8.38
N THR A 44 -28.29 32.23 7.30
CA THR A 44 -27.06 32.48 6.53
C THR A 44 -26.98 33.90 6.00
N GLU A 45 -28.04 34.40 5.36
CA GLU A 45 -28.09 35.78 4.83
C GLU A 45 -27.81 36.83 5.91
N GLN A 46 -28.43 36.69 7.07
CA GLN A 46 -28.20 37.61 8.19
C GLN A 46 -26.77 37.49 8.75
N LEU A 47 -26.21 36.29 8.83
CA LEU A 47 -24.87 36.07 9.33
C LEU A 47 -23.79 36.56 8.36
N GLU A 48 -23.98 36.38 7.06
CA GLU A 48 -23.11 36.97 6.03
C GLU A 48 -23.08 38.50 6.11
N MET A 49 -24.22 39.13 6.38
CA MET A 49 -24.25 40.56 6.66
C MET A 49 -23.54 40.93 7.98
N ALA A 50 -23.75 40.12 9.02
CA ALA A 50 -23.11 40.34 10.31
C ALA A 50 -21.60 40.32 10.21
N VAL A 51 -20.98 39.29 9.60
CA VAL A 51 -19.52 39.17 9.48
C VAL A 51 -18.94 40.25 8.55
N LYS A 52 -19.72 40.74 7.57
CA LYS A 52 -19.31 41.85 6.72
C LYS A 52 -19.28 43.17 7.47
N LEU A 53 -20.28 43.46 8.35
CA LEU A 53 -20.37 44.68 9.13
C LEU A 53 -19.49 44.67 10.38
N TYR A 54 -19.33 43.46 10.98
CA TYR A 54 -18.60 43.24 12.22
C TYR A 54 -17.59 42.09 12.07
N PRO A 55 -16.52 42.27 11.30
CA PRO A 55 -15.57 41.18 10.98
C PRO A 55 -14.77 40.66 12.18
N GLN A 56 -14.90 41.28 13.34
CA GLN A 56 -14.28 40.88 14.61
C GLN A 56 -15.31 40.24 15.58
N ASP A 57 -16.49 39.89 15.11
CA ASP A 57 -17.49 39.17 15.92
C ASP A 57 -17.29 37.65 15.81
N ALA A 58 -16.59 37.06 16.78
CA ALA A 58 -16.33 35.61 16.83
C ALA A 58 -17.62 34.77 16.87
N GLU A 59 -18.72 35.29 17.48
CA GLU A 59 -20.01 34.60 17.53
C GLU A 59 -20.69 34.58 16.16
N ALA A 60 -20.63 35.69 15.42
CA ALA A 60 -21.17 35.76 14.07
C ALA A 60 -20.50 34.75 13.13
N HIS A 61 -19.15 34.68 13.16
CA HIS A 61 -18.38 33.69 12.40
C HIS A 61 -18.72 32.26 12.85
N PHE A 62 -18.81 31.98 14.15
CA PHE A 62 -19.18 30.66 14.63
C PHE A 62 -20.56 30.24 14.13
N LEU A 63 -21.57 31.10 14.26
CA LEU A 63 -22.93 30.81 13.81
C LEU A 63 -23.02 30.67 12.28
N LEU A 64 -22.26 31.46 11.52
CA LEU A 64 -22.20 31.35 10.07
C LEU A 64 -21.59 30.01 9.64
N GLY A 65 -20.50 29.58 10.34
CA GLY A 65 -19.94 28.24 10.15
C GLY A 65 -20.97 27.13 10.37
N GLN A 66 -21.78 27.22 11.44
CA GLN A 66 -22.88 26.27 11.67
C GLN A 66 -23.92 26.32 10.55
N ALA A 67 -24.28 27.50 10.08
CA ALA A 67 -25.28 27.66 9.02
C ALA A 67 -24.78 27.06 7.68
N TYR A 68 -23.52 27.28 7.32
CA TYR A 68 -22.90 26.62 6.16
C TYR A 68 -22.87 25.09 6.29
N ALA A 69 -22.53 24.57 7.50
CA ALA A 69 -22.54 23.13 7.77
C ALA A 69 -23.90 22.49 7.52
N GLN A 70 -24.99 23.13 7.99
CA GLN A 70 -26.36 22.65 7.76
C GLN A 70 -26.77 22.62 6.29
N ARG A 71 -26.15 23.48 5.48
CA ARG A 71 -26.36 23.54 4.03
C ARG A 71 -25.39 22.65 3.23
N GLY A 72 -24.50 21.94 3.92
CA GLY A 72 -23.48 21.07 3.31
C GLY A 72 -22.27 21.82 2.72
N ASP A 73 -22.16 23.12 2.96
CA ASP A 73 -20.96 23.90 2.59
C ASP A 73 -19.88 23.76 3.69
N PHE A 74 -19.17 22.64 3.67
CA PHE A 74 -18.12 22.37 4.66
C PHE A 74 -16.86 23.23 4.45
N GLN A 75 -16.62 23.73 3.24
CA GLN A 75 -15.53 24.68 3.00
C GLN A 75 -15.85 26.03 3.66
N GLY A 76 -17.06 26.53 3.48
CA GLY A 76 -17.56 27.69 4.17
C GLY A 76 -17.56 27.52 5.69
N MET A 77 -18.03 26.38 6.17
CA MET A 77 -17.98 26.02 7.59
C MET A 77 -16.54 26.15 8.17
N ARG A 78 -15.56 25.54 7.53
CA ARG A 78 -14.16 25.57 7.99
C ARG A 78 -13.64 27.00 8.02
N ARG A 79 -13.79 27.74 6.93
CA ARG A 79 -13.34 29.11 6.84
C ARG A 79 -13.88 29.99 7.98
N GLU A 80 -15.18 29.87 8.25
CA GLU A 80 -15.82 30.70 9.29
C GLU A 80 -15.46 30.24 10.71
N PHE A 81 -15.30 28.92 10.93
CA PHE A 81 -14.80 28.41 12.21
C PHE A 81 -13.36 28.85 12.48
N ASP A 82 -12.47 28.82 11.49
CA ASP A 82 -11.10 29.29 11.62
C ASP A 82 -11.07 30.81 11.92
N ALA A 83 -11.92 31.60 11.25
CA ALA A 83 -12.08 33.01 11.55
C ALA A 83 -12.57 33.27 12.98
N SER A 84 -13.55 32.50 13.46
CA SER A 84 -14.04 32.59 14.85
C SER A 84 -12.92 32.31 15.86
N LEU A 85 -12.12 31.26 15.63
CA LEU A 85 -11.00 30.87 16.51
C LEU A 85 -9.87 31.90 16.50
N ALA A 86 -9.59 32.50 15.34
CA ALA A 86 -8.59 33.55 15.22
C ALA A 86 -8.93 34.82 16.04
N ILE A 87 -10.24 35.08 16.23
CA ILE A 87 -10.72 36.23 17.02
C ILE A 87 -10.80 35.86 18.51
N SER A 88 -11.34 34.68 18.85
CA SER A 88 -11.53 34.26 20.23
C SER A 88 -11.59 32.73 20.37
N PRO A 89 -10.88 32.14 21.35
CA PRO A 89 -10.96 30.70 21.62
C PRO A 89 -12.28 30.28 22.32
N ARG A 90 -13.16 31.24 22.62
CA ARG A 90 -14.41 30.98 23.37
C ARG A 90 -15.27 29.89 22.74
N PHE A 91 -15.29 29.79 21.41
CA PHE A 91 -16.12 28.86 20.67
C PHE A 91 -15.41 27.53 20.33
N GLU A 92 -14.11 27.38 20.66
CA GLU A 92 -13.32 26.19 20.33
C GLU A 92 -14.01 24.85 20.72
N PRO A 93 -14.55 24.67 21.95
CA PRO A 93 -15.19 23.41 22.28
C PRO A 93 -16.44 23.11 21.43
N ARG A 94 -17.21 24.16 21.08
CA ARG A 94 -18.40 24.02 20.25
C ARG A 94 -18.04 23.76 18.79
N ILE A 95 -17.01 24.41 18.28
CA ILE A 95 -16.47 24.19 16.94
C ILE A 95 -15.94 22.76 16.79
N LYS A 96 -15.15 22.26 17.75
CA LYS A 96 -14.69 20.88 17.77
C LYS A 96 -15.86 19.90 17.74
N HIS A 97 -16.89 20.14 18.54
CA HIS A 97 -18.09 19.29 18.55
C HIS A 97 -18.84 19.29 17.21
N GLU A 98 -18.97 20.45 16.55
CA GLU A 98 -19.63 20.53 15.25
C GLU A 98 -18.81 19.82 14.14
N ILE A 99 -17.50 20.02 14.13
CA ILE A 99 -16.60 19.32 13.21
C ILE A 99 -16.72 17.81 13.42
N GLU A 100 -16.57 17.33 14.65
CA GLU A 100 -16.68 15.91 15.02
C GLU A 100 -18.02 15.31 14.59
N ARG A 101 -19.13 15.99 14.89
CA ARG A 101 -20.49 15.52 14.56
C ARG A 101 -20.67 15.28 13.08
N HIS A 102 -20.25 16.25 12.25
CA HIS A 102 -20.37 16.14 10.79
C HIS A 102 -19.37 15.09 10.26
N TRP A 103 -18.14 15.11 10.74
CA TRP A 103 -17.12 14.16 10.34
C TRP A 103 -17.56 12.71 10.59
N VAL A 104 -18.00 12.39 11.82
CA VAL A 104 -18.47 11.04 12.20
C VAL A 104 -19.64 10.59 11.32
N SER A 105 -20.57 11.49 10.99
CA SER A 105 -21.71 11.17 10.13
C SER A 105 -21.24 10.73 8.72
N TYR A 106 -20.39 11.52 8.07
CA TYR A 106 -19.88 11.19 6.74
C TYR A 106 -18.96 9.98 6.76
N PHE A 107 -18.11 9.86 7.78
CA PHE A 107 -17.22 8.71 7.92
C PHE A 107 -18.00 7.39 8.03
N ASN A 108 -18.99 7.35 8.92
CA ASN A 108 -19.83 6.15 9.09
C ASN A 108 -20.64 5.82 7.83
N ASN A 109 -21.11 6.83 7.10
CA ASN A 109 -21.79 6.63 5.81
C ASN A 109 -20.80 6.06 4.77
N GLY A 110 -19.59 6.58 4.68
CA GLY A 110 -18.53 6.06 3.82
C GLY A 110 -18.21 4.60 4.11
N VAL A 111 -17.98 4.24 5.38
CA VAL A 111 -17.72 2.85 5.80
C VAL A 111 -18.91 1.94 5.43
N LYS A 112 -20.15 2.37 5.71
CA LYS A 112 -21.35 1.60 5.33
C LYS A 112 -21.42 1.37 3.82
N LYS A 113 -21.09 2.37 3.01
CA LYS A 113 -21.09 2.28 1.54
C LYS A 113 -19.97 1.36 1.02
N VAL A 114 -18.78 1.39 1.63
CA VAL A 114 -17.71 0.42 1.31
C VAL A 114 -18.22 -1.01 1.52
N ASN A 115 -18.81 -1.28 2.69
CA ASN A 115 -19.34 -2.61 3.01
C ASN A 115 -20.49 -3.05 2.09
N ALA A 116 -21.20 -2.10 1.49
CA ALA A 116 -22.26 -2.33 0.49
C ALA A 116 -21.73 -2.39 -0.96
N GLY A 117 -20.42 -2.29 -1.19
CA GLY A 117 -19.82 -2.27 -2.53
C GLY A 117 -20.05 -0.95 -3.30
N GLN A 118 -20.58 0.08 -2.67
CA GLN A 118 -20.88 1.39 -3.29
C GLN A 118 -19.65 2.31 -3.25
N LEU A 119 -18.55 1.87 -3.88
CA LEU A 119 -17.22 2.46 -3.70
C LEU A 119 -17.12 3.93 -4.13
N GLU A 120 -17.73 4.31 -5.26
CA GLU A 120 -17.74 5.69 -5.74
C GLU A 120 -18.48 6.64 -4.76
N ALA A 121 -19.58 6.18 -4.18
CA ALA A 121 -20.31 6.95 -3.19
C ALA A 121 -19.55 7.04 -1.85
N ALA A 122 -18.85 5.98 -1.45
CA ALA A 122 -17.98 5.97 -0.27
C ALA A 122 -16.81 6.95 -0.43
N LYS A 123 -16.17 6.95 -1.61
CA LYS A 123 -15.11 7.91 -1.95
C LYS A 123 -15.54 9.36 -1.69
N ASN A 124 -16.73 9.72 -2.15
CA ASN A 124 -17.25 11.08 -1.98
C ASN A 124 -17.47 11.42 -0.49
N ASP A 125 -17.96 10.46 0.32
CA ASP A 125 -18.13 10.69 1.75
C ASP A 125 -16.76 10.89 2.45
N PHE A 126 -15.76 10.06 2.16
CA PHE A 126 -14.42 10.24 2.75
C PHE A 126 -13.73 11.52 2.27
N GLN A 127 -13.92 11.93 1.01
CA GLN A 127 -13.46 13.23 0.54
C GLN A 127 -14.13 14.37 1.31
N THR A 128 -15.42 14.26 1.60
CA THR A 128 -16.14 15.22 2.44
C THR A 128 -15.57 15.23 3.85
N CYS A 129 -15.22 14.07 4.44
CA CYS A 129 -14.53 14.01 5.73
C CYS A 129 -13.23 14.82 5.72
N LEU A 130 -12.44 14.76 4.64
CA LEU A 130 -11.19 15.52 4.51
C LEU A 130 -11.41 17.02 4.26
N VAL A 131 -12.56 17.42 3.73
CA VAL A 131 -12.97 18.83 3.71
C VAL A 131 -13.34 19.31 5.11
N ILE A 132 -14.05 18.49 5.89
CA ILE A 132 -14.46 18.78 7.26
C ILE A 132 -13.23 18.84 8.19
N ASP A 133 -12.35 17.85 8.14
CA ASP A 133 -11.09 17.80 8.89
C ASP A 133 -9.94 17.26 8.01
N PRO A 134 -9.09 18.15 7.48
CA PRO A 134 -7.98 17.77 6.60
C PRO A 134 -6.85 16.96 7.27
N ASN A 135 -6.83 16.90 8.60
CA ASN A 135 -5.78 16.21 9.35
C ASN A 135 -6.22 14.85 9.90
N HIS A 136 -7.41 14.40 9.54
CA HIS A 136 -7.96 13.16 10.09
C HIS A 136 -7.42 11.93 9.37
N ILE A 137 -6.50 11.22 10.02
CA ILE A 137 -5.75 10.09 9.48
C ILE A 137 -6.67 8.98 8.96
N GLU A 138 -7.73 8.62 9.72
CA GLU A 138 -8.64 7.53 9.34
C GLU A 138 -9.41 7.81 8.04
N ALA A 139 -9.69 9.08 7.73
CA ALA A 139 -10.30 9.43 6.44
C ALA A 139 -9.35 9.16 5.27
N TYR A 140 -8.06 9.48 5.41
CA TYR A 140 -7.05 9.15 4.40
C TYR A 140 -6.88 7.64 4.23
N LYS A 141 -6.79 6.87 5.32
CA LYS A 141 -6.69 5.40 5.26
C LYS A 141 -7.87 4.79 4.51
N ASN A 142 -9.10 5.17 4.88
CA ASN A 142 -10.30 4.63 4.25
C ASN A 142 -10.46 5.10 2.79
N LEU A 143 -10.08 6.33 2.49
CA LEU A 143 -10.06 6.82 1.11
C LEU A 143 -8.99 6.10 0.27
N GLY A 144 -7.81 5.87 0.83
CA GLY A 144 -6.74 5.08 0.22
C GLY A 144 -7.20 3.66 -0.09
N TYR A 145 -7.80 2.98 0.89
CA TYR A 145 -8.41 1.67 0.70
C TYR A 145 -9.48 1.69 -0.40
N THR A 146 -10.35 2.69 -0.38
CA THR A 146 -11.42 2.83 -1.40
C THR A 146 -10.81 3.01 -2.79
N TYR A 147 -9.73 3.76 -2.95
CA TYR A 147 -9.02 3.89 -4.22
C TYR A 147 -8.36 2.59 -4.67
N VAL A 148 -7.83 1.75 -3.75
CA VAL A 148 -7.36 0.41 -4.09
C VAL A 148 -8.49 -0.42 -4.69
N GLN A 149 -9.68 -0.43 -4.07
CA GLN A 149 -10.84 -1.17 -4.56
C GLN A 149 -11.40 -0.62 -5.89
N LEU A 150 -11.11 0.64 -6.22
CA LEU A 150 -11.46 1.31 -7.48
C LEU A 150 -10.33 1.21 -8.52
N ASP A 151 -9.33 0.38 -8.30
CA ASP A 151 -8.16 0.21 -9.18
C ASP A 151 -7.44 1.55 -9.51
N SER A 152 -7.50 2.48 -8.57
CA SER A 152 -6.93 3.82 -8.69
C SER A 152 -5.60 3.91 -7.94
N LEU A 153 -4.60 3.16 -8.38
CA LEU A 153 -3.33 2.90 -7.69
C LEU A 153 -2.61 4.19 -7.24
N GLN A 154 -2.40 5.15 -8.15
CA GLN A 154 -1.67 6.39 -7.83
C GLN A 154 -2.41 7.26 -6.81
N ARG A 155 -3.75 7.25 -6.84
CA ARG A 155 -4.54 7.96 -5.82
C ARG A 155 -4.46 7.28 -4.46
N ALA A 156 -4.45 5.95 -4.44
CA ALA A 156 -4.25 5.21 -3.20
C ALA A 156 -2.89 5.52 -2.57
N ILE A 157 -1.81 5.51 -3.37
CA ILE A 157 -0.46 5.89 -2.93
C ILE A 157 -0.48 7.28 -2.29
N ALA A 158 -1.04 8.28 -2.98
CA ALA A 158 -1.09 9.66 -2.46
C ALA A 158 -1.82 9.77 -1.11
N MET A 159 -2.87 8.97 -0.89
CA MET A 159 -3.57 8.94 0.40
C MET A 159 -2.70 8.36 1.51
N TYR A 160 -2.03 7.22 1.27
CA TYR A 160 -1.15 6.62 2.28
C TYR A 160 0.12 7.42 2.51
N GLU A 161 0.66 8.12 1.49
CA GLU A 161 1.74 9.09 1.70
C GLU A 161 1.31 10.20 2.66
N LYS A 162 0.05 10.67 2.54
CA LYS A 162 -0.48 11.65 3.49
C LYS A 162 -0.65 11.08 4.90
N VAL A 163 -1.00 9.79 5.02
CA VAL A 163 -1.03 9.11 6.33
C VAL A 163 0.35 9.13 6.99
N VAL A 164 1.41 8.75 6.28
CA VAL A 164 2.77 8.71 6.88
C VAL A 164 3.36 10.10 7.11
N GLU A 165 2.91 11.12 6.38
CA GLU A 165 3.24 12.52 6.67
C GLU A 165 2.64 12.96 8.01
N LEU A 166 1.35 12.67 8.25
CA LEU A 166 0.63 13.03 9.47
C LEU A 166 0.98 12.14 10.67
N ALA A 167 1.28 10.86 10.40
CA ALA A 167 1.63 9.85 11.40
C ALA A 167 2.91 9.09 10.99
N PRO A 168 4.11 9.65 11.21
CA PRO A 168 5.37 9.07 10.74
C PRO A 168 5.74 7.72 11.35
N ASN A 169 4.99 7.22 12.33
CA ASN A 169 5.23 5.94 13.00
C ASN A 169 4.12 4.92 12.69
N ASP A 170 3.22 5.19 11.76
CA ASP A 170 2.14 4.27 11.37
C ASP A 170 2.69 3.12 10.52
N LYS A 171 3.00 2.00 11.18
CA LYS A 171 3.57 0.80 10.52
C LYS A 171 2.64 0.22 9.45
N ASP A 172 1.32 0.29 9.65
CA ASP A 172 0.35 -0.28 8.70
C ASP A 172 0.25 0.56 7.42
N ALA A 173 0.36 1.88 7.53
CA ALA A 173 0.44 2.76 6.37
C ALA A 173 1.71 2.50 5.53
N TYR A 174 2.85 2.26 6.18
CA TYR A 174 4.06 1.88 5.46
C TYR A 174 3.96 0.50 4.79
N ARG A 175 3.27 -0.48 5.42
CA ARG A 175 2.98 -1.77 4.76
C ARG A 175 2.12 -1.58 3.51
N SER A 176 1.07 -0.76 3.63
CA SER A 176 0.21 -0.43 2.49
C SER A 176 1.00 0.24 1.36
N LEU A 177 1.85 1.22 1.67
CA LEU A 177 2.72 1.87 0.69
C LEU A 177 3.70 0.88 0.04
N THR A 178 4.31 -0.04 0.81
CA THR A 178 5.19 -1.07 0.26
C THR A 178 4.47 -1.89 -0.82
N SER A 179 3.25 -2.37 -0.51
CA SER A 179 2.45 -3.16 -1.45
C SER A 179 2.06 -2.35 -2.70
N LEU A 180 1.63 -1.11 -2.51
CA LEU A 180 1.19 -0.24 -3.60
C LEU A 180 2.35 0.15 -4.52
N TYR A 181 3.53 0.49 -3.97
CA TYR A 181 4.72 0.77 -4.78
C TYR A 181 5.26 -0.47 -5.49
N MET A 182 5.15 -1.67 -4.88
CA MET A 182 5.46 -2.92 -5.58
C MET A 182 4.53 -3.14 -6.77
N GLN A 183 3.23 -2.91 -6.59
CA GLN A 183 2.24 -3.02 -7.67
C GLN A 183 2.46 -1.95 -8.76
N ALA A 184 2.94 -0.77 -8.39
CA ALA A 184 3.29 0.31 -9.32
C ALA A 184 4.66 0.11 -9.99
N GLU A 185 5.41 -0.94 -9.64
CA GLU A 185 6.79 -1.19 -10.07
C GLU A 185 7.76 -0.04 -9.69
N GLU A 186 7.39 0.76 -8.69
CA GLU A 186 8.20 1.87 -8.18
C GLU A 186 9.22 1.37 -7.13
N TYR A 187 10.12 0.48 -7.54
CA TYR A 187 11.06 -0.21 -6.65
C TYR A 187 11.95 0.71 -5.80
N PRO A 188 12.44 1.86 -6.30
CA PRO A 188 13.18 2.81 -5.45
C PRO A 188 12.34 3.32 -4.28
N GLN A 189 11.03 3.50 -4.46
CA GLN A 189 10.12 3.90 -3.37
C GLN A 189 9.90 2.75 -2.39
N VAL A 190 9.81 1.50 -2.88
CA VAL A 190 9.77 0.31 -2.02
C VAL A 190 10.98 0.29 -1.09
N LEU A 191 12.20 0.51 -1.62
CA LEU A 191 13.42 0.54 -0.80
C LEU A 191 13.34 1.62 0.29
N ARG A 192 12.93 2.85 -0.08
CA ARG A 192 12.78 3.97 0.86
C ARG A 192 11.81 3.66 1.99
N VAL A 193 10.65 3.09 1.64
CA VAL A 193 9.60 2.74 2.61
C VAL A 193 10.04 1.58 3.50
N ALA A 194 10.69 0.56 2.93
CA ALA A 194 11.21 -0.58 3.68
C ALA A 194 12.32 -0.15 4.65
N ASP A 195 13.21 0.76 4.26
CA ASP A 195 14.20 1.33 5.16
C ASP A 195 13.53 2.04 6.34
N ARG A 196 12.47 2.81 6.08
CA ARG A 196 11.73 3.47 7.18
C ARG A 196 11.04 2.47 8.11
N ARG A 197 10.51 1.36 7.58
CA ARG A 197 9.96 0.26 8.40
C ARG A 197 11.04 -0.36 9.28
N LEU A 198 12.24 -0.56 8.76
CA LEU A 198 13.38 -1.11 9.51
C LEU A 198 13.93 -0.14 10.56
N GLU A 199 13.84 1.17 10.35
CA GLU A 199 14.11 2.16 11.40
C GLU A 199 13.11 2.07 12.57
N LEU A 200 11.84 1.77 12.27
CA LEU A 200 10.79 1.59 13.28
C LEU A 200 10.84 0.21 13.95
N ASP A 201 11.34 -0.81 13.23
CA ASP A 201 11.45 -2.17 13.69
C ASP A 201 12.54 -2.91 12.90
N ALA A 202 13.74 -2.98 13.47
CA ALA A 202 14.89 -3.62 12.81
C ALA A 202 14.69 -5.13 12.55
N THR A 203 13.66 -5.74 13.14
CA THR A 203 13.32 -7.16 12.98
C THR A 203 12.11 -7.38 12.04
N ASP A 204 11.70 -6.35 11.29
CA ASP A 204 10.59 -6.46 10.32
C ASP A 204 11.06 -7.27 9.09
N VAL A 205 10.88 -8.58 9.16
CA VAL A 205 11.26 -9.53 8.10
C VAL A 205 10.56 -9.22 6.78
N ASP A 206 9.30 -8.77 6.82
CA ASP A 206 8.55 -8.40 5.61
C ASP A 206 9.17 -7.18 4.91
N ALA A 207 9.74 -6.25 5.69
CA ALA A 207 10.46 -5.11 5.12
C ALA A 207 11.77 -5.56 4.45
N ILE A 208 12.52 -6.48 5.10
CA ILE A 208 13.75 -7.05 4.51
C ILE A 208 13.41 -7.83 3.24
N ALA A 209 12.36 -8.64 3.26
CA ALA A 209 11.89 -9.39 2.09
C ALA A 209 11.47 -8.46 0.95
N SER A 210 10.79 -7.36 1.26
CA SER A 210 10.38 -6.37 0.26
C SER A 210 11.58 -5.68 -0.39
N LYS A 211 12.65 -5.39 0.39
CA LYS A 211 13.92 -4.88 -0.15
C LYS A 211 14.58 -5.88 -1.08
N ALA A 212 14.66 -7.14 -0.65
CA ALA A 212 15.23 -8.21 -1.46
C ALA A 212 14.51 -8.33 -2.81
N LEU A 213 13.19 -8.34 -2.77
CA LEU A 213 12.34 -8.45 -3.95
C LEU A 213 12.49 -7.22 -4.87
N ALA A 214 12.54 -6.01 -4.30
CA ALA A 214 12.77 -4.79 -5.07
C ALA A 214 14.13 -4.80 -5.78
N TYR A 215 15.21 -5.19 -5.09
CA TYR A 215 16.53 -5.36 -5.70
C TYR A 215 16.54 -6.41 -6.81
N ASP A 216 15.82 -7.52 -6.62
CA ASP A 216 15.70 -8.57 -7.63
C ASP A 216 15.04 -8.04 -8.91
N TYR A 217 13.91 -7.35 -8.80
CA TYR A 217 13.23 -6.73 -9.94
C TYR A 217 14.04 -5.61 -10.61
N MET A 218 14.90 -4.91 -9.85
CA MET A 218 15.84 -3.93 -10.40
C MET A 218 17.05 -4.58 -11.08
N GLY A 219 17.20 -5.91 -11.05
CA GLY A 219 18.37 -6.62 -11.59
C GLY A 219 19.61 -6.54 -10.68
N GLU A 220 19.48 -6.01 -9.45
CA GLU A 220 20.56 -5.89 -8.48
C GLU A 220 20.69 -7.17 -7.62
N GLY A 221 20.86 -8.32 -8.30
CA GLY A 221 20.77 -9.64 -7.71
C GLY A 221 21.73 -9.90 -6.52
N ASP A 222 22.91 -9.26 -6.47
CA ASP A 222 23.82 -9.42 -5.32
C ASP A 222 23.27 -8.75 -4.06
N LYS A 223 22.63 -7.59 -4.20
CA LYS A 223 21.96 -6.94 -3.08
C LYS A 223 20.73 -7.72 -2.64
N ALA A 224 19.95 -8.23 -3.62
CA ALA A 224 18.80 -9.09 -3.33
C ALA A 224 19.20 -10.32 -2.51
N LEU A 225 20.30 -11.01 -2.91
CA LEU A 225 20.82 -12.17 -2.19
C LEU A 225 21.13 -11.85 -0.74
N GLY A 226 21.86 -10.75 -0.50
CA GLY A 226 22.21 -10.33 0.87
C GLY A 226 20.99 -10.01 1.75
N GLU A 227 19.94 -9.41 1.17
CA GLU A 227 18.71 -9.13 1.94
C GLU A 227 17.90 -10.42 2.19
N TYR A 228 17.80 -11.36 1.22
CA TYR A 228 17.16 -12.67 1.48
C TYR A 228 17.88 -13.47 2.55
N GLU A 229 19.23 -13.49 2.53
CA GLU A 229 20.03 -14.16 3.57
C GLU A 229 19.78 -13.56 4.95
N LYS A 230 19.72 -12.23 5.09
CA LYS A 230 19.38 -11.57 6.35
C LYS A 230 17.98 -11.94 6.84
N ALA A 231 16.99 -11.95 5.95
CA ALA A 231 15.64 -12.35 6.31
C ALA A 231 15.58 -13.80 6.79
N LEU A 232 16.27 -14.71 6.11
CA LEU A 232 16.36 -16.14 6.49
C LEU A 232 17.15 -16.39 7.75
N GLN A 233 18.08 -15.50 8.16
CA GLN A 233 18.72 -15.59 9.50
C GLN A 233 17.69 -15.40 10.62
N GLN A 234 16.66 -14.60 10.40
CA GLN A 234 15.59 -14.36 11.38
C GLN A 234 14.47 -15.39 11.28
N GLN A 235 14.14 -15.81 10.05
CA GLN A 235 13.09 -16.79 9.76
C GLN A 235 13.62 -17.89 8.82
N PRO A 236 14.45 -18.85 9.34
CA PRO A 236 15.11 -19.87 8.51
C PRO A 236 14.17 -20.78 7.73
N ASP A 237 12.95 -20.93 8.22
CA ASP A 237 11.93 -21.83 7.70
C ASP A 237 10.80 -21.12 6.92
N ASN A 238 10.96 -19.83 6.62
CA ASN A 238 9.97 -19.07 5.88
C ASN A 238 9.95 -19.52 4.41
N ALA A 239 8.86 -20.21 4.02
CA ALA A 239 8.73 -20.82 2.71
C ALA A 239 8.78 -19.80 1.55
N ASP A 240 8.20 -18.61 1.73
CA ASP A 240 8.19 -17.56 0.70
C ASP A 240 9.60 -17.00 0.47
N LEU A 241 10.38 -16.80 1.55
CA LEU A 241 11.77 -16.36 1.45
C LEU A 241 12.65 -17.41 0.77
N LEU A 242 12.50 -18.68 1.15
CA LEU A 242 13.21 -19.80 0.53
C LEU A 242 12.86 -19.92 -0.96
N PHE A 243 11.57 -19.82 -1.30
CA PHE A 243 11.11 -19.87 -2.68
C PHE A 243 11.70 -18.74 -3.53
N ASN A 244 11.64 -17.51 -3.05
CA ASN A 244 12.17 -16.35 -3.77
C ASN A 244 13.70 -16.41 -3.90
N LEU A 245 14.42 -16.86 -2.86
CA LEU A 245 15.87 -17.10 -2.95
C LEU A 245 16.20 -18.20 -3.95
N GLY A 246 15.44 -19.29 -3.97
CA GLY A 246 15.57 -20.36 -4.97
C GLY A 246 15.38 -19.82 -6.38
N ARG A 247 14.35 -19.01 -6.61
CA ARG A 247 14.09 -18.35 -7.90
C ARG A 247 15.24 -17.42 -8.31
N LEU A 248 15.77 -16.62 -7.37
CA LEU A 248 16.92 -15.76 -7.65
C LEU A 248 18.16 -16.57 -8.07
N HIS A 249 18.46 -17.66 -7.35
CA HIS A 249 19.54 -18.57 -7.74
C HIS A 249 19.32 -19.17 -9.12
N TYR A 250 18.09 -19.61 -9.43
CA TYR A 250 17.74 -20.15 -10.75
C TYR A 250 18.00 -19.16 -11.88
N LEU A 251 17.53 -17.91 -11.73
CA LEU A 251 17.71 -16.85 -12.73
C LEU A 251 19.20 -16.48 -12.96
N ARG A 252 20.04 -16.70 -11.94
CA ARG A 252 21.52 -16.49 -12.01
C ARG A 252 22.26 -17.71 -12.55
N GLY A 253 21.57 -18.80 -12.89
CA GLY A 253 22.18 -20.05 -13.37
C GLY A 253 22.82 -20.89 -12.27
N ASN A 254 22.56 -20.56 -11.00
CA ASN A 254 23.05 -21.30 -9.84
C ASN A 254 22.02 -22.39 -9.46
N TYR A 255 21.86 -23.36 -10.36
CA TYR A 255 20.74 -24.32 -10.30
C TYR A 255 20.79 -25.26 -9.10
N GLU A 256 21.97 -25.67 -8.64
CA GLU A 256 22.11 -26.51 -7.46
C GLU A 256 21.67 -25.78 -6.20
N GLN A 257 22.03 -24.49 -6.06
CA GLN A 257 21.57 -23.67 -4.95
C GLN A 257 20.04 -23.44 -5.03
N ALA A 258 19.52 -23.26 -6.24
CA ALA A 258 18.08 -23.15 -6.44
C ALA A 258 17.33 -24.41 -5.96
N ILE A 259 17.80 -25.61 -6.36
CA ILE A 259 17.25 -26.89 -5.92
C ILE A 259 17.25 -26.95 -4.38
N ALA A 260 18.38 -26.65 -3.75
CA ALA A 260 18.51 -26.73 -2.29
C ALA A 260 17.48 -25.82 -1.55
N GLN A 261 17.15 -24.67 -2.10
CA GLN A 261 16.13 -23.80 -1.48
C GLN A 261 14.71 -24.32 -1.74
N PHE A 262 14.40 -24.72 -2.97
CA PHE A 262 13.08 -25.27 -3.29
C PHE A 262 12.80 -26.60 -2.57
N GLU A 263 13.80 -27.44 -2.37
CA GLU A 263 13.64 -28.67 -1.58
C GLU A 263 13.26 -28.38 -0.13
N LYS A 264 13.82 -27.35 0.50
CA LYS A 264 13.38 -26.91 1.84
C LYS A 264 11.92 -26.45 1.84
N VAL A 265 11.44 -25.79 0.76
CA VAL A 265 10.02 -25.46 0.60
C VAL A 265 9.17 -26.73 0.54
N ILE A 266 9.61 -27.72 -0.26
CA ILE A 266 8.92 -29.02 -0.41
C ILE A 266 8.92 -29.84 0.88
N GLU A 267 10.00 -29.75 1.69
CA GLU A 267 10.04 -30.38 3.03
C GLU A 267 8.94 -29.83 3.94
N LYS A 268 8.64 -28.54 3.87
CA LYS A 268 7.57 -27.89 4.66
C LYS A 268 6.19 -28.12 4.06
N ASN A 269 6.08 -28.01 2.75
CA ASN A 269 4.86 -28.25 1.99
C ASN A 269 5.10 -29.23 0.83
N PRO A 270 4.99 -30.54 1.06
CA PRO A 270 5.22 -31.54 0.03
C PRO A 270 4.29 -31.43 -1.20
N ASN A 271 3.21 -30.65 -1.12
CA ASN A 271 2.26 -30.45 -2.18
C ASN A 271 2.38 -29.05 -2.83
N ASP A 272 3.50 -28.36 -2.65
CA ASP A 272 3.79 -27.13 -3.35
C ASP A 272 4.15 -27.43 -4.81
N ALA A 273 3.16 -27.34 -5.68
CA ALA A 273 3.32 -27.65 -7.11
C ALA A 273 4.31 -26.71 -7.81
N ASP A 274 4.39 -25.44 -7.39
CA ASP A 274 5.27 -24.46 -8.00
C ASP A 274 6.73 -24.72 -7.61
N ALA A 275 6.99 -25.07 -6.35
CA ALA A 275 8.31 -25.49 -5.91
C ALA A 275 8.76 -26.79 -6.62
N LEU A 276 7.86 -27.77 -6.76
CA LEU A 276 8.12 -29.02 -7.48
C LEU A 276 8.50 -28.75 -8.95
N VAL A 277 7.75 -27.90 -9.65
CA VAL A 277 8.06 -27.51 -11.04
C VAL A 277 9.43 -26.84 -11.12
N ASN A 278 9.74 -25.93 -10.18
CA ASN A 278 11.02 -25.22 -10.19
C ASN A 278 12.21 -26.15 -9.91
N VAL A 279 12.08 -27.13 -9.04
CA VAL A 279 13.12 -28.17 -8.87
C VAL A 279 13.33 -28.93 -10.17
N GLY A 280 12.23 -29.42 -10.79
CA GLY A 280 12.31 -30.11 -12.07
C GLY A 280 12.98 -29.28 -13.15
N ASN A 281 12.62 -28.01 -13.27
CA ASN A 281 13.23 -27.07 -14.21
C ASN A 281 14.72 -26.88 -13.94
N ALA A 282 15.12 -26.77 -12.68
CA ALA A 282 16.52 -26.63 -12.31
C ALA A 282 17.36 -27.86 -12.68
N TYR A 283 16.82 -29.04 -12.46
CA TYR A 283 17.46 -30.30 -12.89
C TYR A 283 17.63 -30.36 -14.43
N LEU A 284 16.61 -30.01 -15.21
CA LEU A 284 16.70 -29.94 -16.67
C LEU A 284 17.75 -28.91 -17.11
N SER A 285 17.75 -27.74 -16.46
CA SER A 285 18.69 -26.66 -16.76
C SER A 285 20.16 -27.03 -16.50
N ILE A 286 20.44 -27.85 -15.47
CA ILE A 286 21.79 -28.39 -15.24
C ILE A 286 22.22 -29.27 -16.41
N GLY A 287 21.36 -30.21 -16.84
CA GLY A 287 21.64 -31.07 -17.99
C GLY A 287 21.94 -30.26 -19.25
N ASP A 288 21.13 -29.23 -19.52
CA ASP A 288 21.32 -28.34 -20.67
C ASP A 288 22.61 -27.51 -20.54
N GLN A 289 22.96 -27.04 -19.33
CA GLN A 289 24.20 -26.31 -19.08
C GLN A 289 25.45 -27.19 -19.30
N ILE A 290 25.41 -28.46 -18.94
CA ILE A 290 26.48 -29.40 -19.20
C ILE A 290 26.64 -29.60 -20.71
N ARG A 291 25.54 -29.80 -21.43
CA ARG A 291 25.52 -29.93 -22.89
C ARG A 291 26.11 -28.69 -23.58
N LYS A 292 25.66 -27.51 -23.17
CA LYS A 292 26.11 -26.24 -23.73
C LYS A 292 27.61 -26.04 -23.52
N ARG A 293 28.15 -26.31 -22.33
CA ARG A 293 29.60 -26.22 -22.04
C ARG A 293 30.39 -27.18 -22.93
N ALA A 294 29.91 -28.41 -23.14
CA ALA A 294 30.60 -29.37 -24.02
C ALA A 294 30.68 -28.86 -25.46
N VAL A 295 29.59 -28.31 -26.00
CA VAL A 295 29.56 -27.71 -27.33
C VAL A 295 30.54 -26.52 -27.43
N GLU A 296 30.53 -25.62 -26.45
CA GLU A 296 31.43 -24.45 -26.42
C GLU A 296 32.92 -24.87 -26.36
N GLU A 297 33.23 -25.98 -25.67
CA GLU A 297 34.60 -26.54 -25.63
C GLU A 297 35.00 -27.15 -27.00
N GLU A 298 34.07 -27.84 -27.68
CA GLU A 298 34.31 -28.34 -29.05
C GLU A 298 34.54 -27.21 -30.03
N GLU A 299 33.78 -26.14 -29.97
CA GLU A 299 33.95 -24.94 -30.80
C GLU A 299 35.32 -24.27 -30.59
N LYS A 300 35.86 -24.34 -29.36
CA LYS A 300 37.20 -23.88 -29.00
C LYS A 300 38.32 -24.87 -29.41
N GLY A 301 37.97 -25.95 -30.11
CA GLY A 301 38.90 -26.91 -30.68
C GLY A 301 39.19 -28.11 -29.77
N LYS A 302 38.53 -28.28 -28.63
CA LYS A 302 38.64 -29.49 -27.81
C LYS A 302 38.01 -30.67 -28.55
N ARG A 303 38.73 -31.79 -28.60
CA ARG A 303 38.20 -33.06 -29.09
C ARG A 303 37.97 -33.97 -27.93
N PHE A 304 36.71 -34.35 -27.71
CA PHE A 304 36.34 -35.34 -26.68
C PHE A 304 36.62 -36.76 -27.18
N THR A 305 37.13 -37.60 -26.32
CA THR A 305 37.22 -39.03 -26.54
C THR A 305 35.82 -39.68 -26.37
N ASP A 306 35.62 -40.87 -26.96
CA ASP A 306 34.36 -41.61 -26.82
C ASP A 306 33.97 -41.82 -25.32
N LYS A 307 34.96 -42.09 -24.46
CA LYS A 307 34.77 -42.26 -23.04
C LYS A 307 34.27 -40.96 -22.38
N GLU A 308 34.78 -39.80 -22.74
CA GLU A 308 34.33 -38.48 -22.23
C GLU A 308 32.94 -38.16 -22.75
N ILE A 309 32.64 -38.46 -24.01
CA ILE A 309 31.27 -38.28 -24.57
C ILE A 309 30.28 -39.15 -23.82
N ASP A 310 30.60 -40.43 -23.56
CA ASP A 310 29.72 -41.32 -22.80
C ASP A 310 29.55 -40.85 -21.33
N ALA A 311 30.57 -40.31 -20.73
CA ALA A 311 30.46 -39.72 -19.37
C ALA A 311 29.54 -38.51 -19.34
N LEU A 312 29.68 -37.58 -20.31
CA LEU A 312 28.83 -36.42 -20.46
C LEU A 312 27.35 -36.80 -20.68
N LYS A 313 27.10 -37.79 -21.56
CA LYS A 313 25.74 -38.30 -21.79
C LYS A 313 25.10 -38.85 -20.53
N LYS A 314 25.84 -39.67 -19.78
CA LYS A 314 25.36 -40.23 -18.50
C LYS A 314 25.08 -39.17 -17.45
N GLU A 315 25.92 -38.13 -17.40
CA GLU A 315 25.74 -37.02 -16.48
C GLU A 315 24.48 -36.20 -16.83
N ILE A 316 24.28 -35.86 -18.11
CA ILE A 316 23.07 -35.17 -18.60
C ILE A 316 21.82 -36.02 -18.29
N GLU A 317 21.86 -37.34 -18.63
CA GLU A 317 20.77 -38.25 -18.37
C GLU A 317 20.41 -38.30 -16.87
N LYS A 318 21.42 -38.38 -16.00
CA LYS A 318 21.21 -38.37 -14.54
C LYS A 318 20.37 -37.17 -14.09
N TYR A 319 20.68 -35.97 -14.57
CA TYR A 319 19.94 -34.76 -14.20
C TYR A 319 18.54 -34.77 -14.82
N HIS A 320 18.38 -35.12 -16.09
CA HIS A 320 17.06 -35.19 -16.70
C HIS A 320 16.15 -36.24 -16.04
N CYS A 321 16.69 -37.41 -15.69
CA CYS A 321 15.94 -38.42 -14.92
C CYS A 321 15.61 -37.94 -13.52
N GLY A 322 16.49 -37.16 -12.88
CA GLY A 322 16.25 -36.57 -11.57
C GLY A 322 15.07 -35.57 -11.54
N ALA A 323 14.73 -34.96 -12.66
CA ALA A 323 13.60 -34.07 -12.77
C ALA A 323 12.24 -34.79 -12.69
N ILE A 324 12.18 -36.07 -13.13
CA ILE A 324 10.93 -36.81 -13.35
C ILE A 324 10.06 -36.87 -12.09
N PRO A 325 10.53 -37.33 -10.91
CA PRO A 325 9.65 -37.50 -9.74
C PRO A 325 9.02 -36.17 -9.27
N TYR A 326 9.72 -35.06 -9.43
CA TYR A 326 9.19 -33.73 -9.08
C TYR A 326 8.12 -33.28 -10.07
N LEU A 327 8.39 -33.43 -11.37
CA LEU A 327 7.45 -33.03 -12.42
C LEU A 327 6.22 -33.93 -12.48
N GLU A 328 6.36 -35.27 -12.30
CA GLU A 328 5.23 -36.18 -12.17
C GLU A 328 4.29 -35.76 -11.04
N LYS A 329 4.85 -35.44 -9.87
CA LYS A 329 4.07 -34.96 -8.73
C LYS A 329 3.43 -33.61 -9.00
N ALA A 330 4.14 -32.68 -9.64
CA ALA A 330 3.62 -31.37 -9.99
C ALA A 330 2.40 -31.46 -10.92
N VAL A 331 2.45 -32.29 -11.97
CA VAL A 331 1.30 -32.45 -12.90
C VAL A 331 0.14 -33.25 -12.29
N GLN A 332 0.37 -34.06 -11.26
CA GLN A 332 -0.69 -34.66 -10.47
C GLN A 332 -1.43 -33.61 -9.61
N LEU A 333 -0.72 -32.67 -9.05
CA LEU A 333 -1.28 -31.59 -8.21
C LEU A 333 -1.96 -30.50 -9.02
N LYS A 334 -1.37 -30.13 -10.17
CA LYS A 334 -1.87 -29.12 -11.11
C LYS A 334 -1.95 -29.68 -12.54
N PRO A 335 -2.97 -30.49 -12.85
CA PRO A 335 -3.08 -31.16 -14.17
C PRO A 335 -3.26 -30.23 -15.37
N GLU A 336 -3.64 -28.98 -15.11
CA GLU A 336 -3.83 -27.92 -16.09
C GLU A 336 -2.52 -27.17 -16.44
N ASN A 337 -1.41 -27.45 -15.76
CA ASN A 337 -0.13 -26.77 -16.03
C ASN A 337 0.56 -27.31 -17.27
N ALA A 338 0.27 -26.71 -18.43
CA ALA A 338 0.85 -27.10 -19.73
C ALA A 338 2.39 -27.06 -19.74
N ASN A 339 3.01 -26.12 -19.01
CA ASN A 339 4.48 -26.03 -18.97
C ASN A 339 5.10 -27.16 -18.15
N ALA A 340 4.49 -27.55 -17.06
CA ALA A 340 4.93 -28.72 -16.27
C ALA A 340 4.84 -30.02 -17.10
N TRP A 341 3.75 -30.22 -17.85
CA TRP A 341 3.62 -31.35 -18.77
C TRP A 341 4.68 -31.33 -19.87
N TYR A 342 4.95 -30.17 -20.47
CA TYR A 342 6.01 -30.05 -21.48
C TYR A 342 7.38 -30.41 -20.90
N ASN A 343 7.73 -29.90 -19.75
CA ASN A 343 9.02 -30.15 -19.09
C ASN A 343 9.13 -31.61 -18.65
N LEU A 344 8.04 -32.24 -18.24
CA LEU A 344 7.99 -33.67 -17.97
C LEU A 344 8.27 -34.49 -19.24
N GLY A 345 7.69 -34.07 -20.38
CA GLY A 345 7.98 -34.68 -21.69
C GLY A 345 9.46 -34.60 -22.05
N VAL A 346 10.08 -33.45 -21.84
CA VAL A 346 11.54 -33.26 -22.04
C VAL A 346 12.34 -34.19 -21.12
N ALA A 347 11.97 -34.29 -19.84
CA ALA A 347 12.62 -35.17 -18.89
C ALA A 347 12.53 -36.64 -19.31
N TYR A 348 11.34 -37.11 -19.69
CA TYR A 348 11.13 -38.50 -20.13
C TYR A 348 11.95 -38.84 -21.38
N VAL A 349 11.90 -37.98 -22.42
CA VAL A 349 12.64 -38.26 -23.68
C VAL A 349 14.14 -38.35 -23.42
N ASN A 350 14.68 -37.43 -22.65
CA ASN A 350 16.12 -37.42 -22.33
C ASN A 350 16.55 -38.52 -21.36
N CYS A 351 15.58 -39.12 -20.66
CA CYS A 351 15.76 -40.30 -19.80
C CYS A 351 15.44 -41.62 -20.51
N GLY A 352 15.28 -41.62 -21.83
CA GLY A 352 15.01 -42.81 -22.63
C GLY A 352 13.55 -43.29 -22.66
N ARG A 353 12.63 -42.63 -21.96
CA ARG A 353 11.20 -42.94 -21.85
C ARG A 353 10.40 -42.21 -22.95
N ARG A 354 10.65 -42.54 -24.23
CA ARG A 354 10.09 -41.79 -25.37
C ARG A 354 8.58 -41.80 -25.44
N GLU A 355 7.95 -42.96 -25.25
CA GLU A 355 6.47 -43.07 -25.29
C GLU A 355 5.77 -42.23 -24.21
N ASP A 356 6.36 -42.19 -23.01
CA ASP A 356 5.82 -41.34 -21.93
C ASP A 356 6.02 -39.88 -22.26
N GLY A 357 7.16 -39.55 -22.90
CA GLY A 357 7.44 -38.20 -23.35
C GLY A 357 6.44 -37.68 -24.38
N GLU A 358 6.12 -38.50 -25.40
CA GLU A 358 5.10 -38.18 -26.42
C GLU A 358 3.74 -37.90 -25.77
N LYS A 359 3.28 -38.77 -24.86
CA LYS A 359 2.03 -38.54 -24.12
C LYS A 359 2.02 -37.25 -23.32
N ALA A 360 3.15 -36.91 -22.68
CA ALA A 360 3.27 -35.69 -21.93
C ALA A 360 3.26 -34.41 -22.81
N PHE A 361 3.91 -34.46 -23.99
CA PHE A 361 3.85 -33.39 -24.99
C PHE A 361 2.44 -33.22 -25.58
N ASP A 362 1.75 -34.32 -25.90
CA ASP A 362 0.36 -34.29 -26.38
C ASP A 362 -0.55 -33.61 -25.34
N ARG A 363 -0.38 -33.97 -24.07
CA ARG A 363 -1.14 -33.32 -22.98
C ARG A 363 -0.82 -31.83 -22.84
N ALA A 364 0.44 -31.46 -22.94
CA ALA A 364 0.84 -30.04 -22.94
C ALA A 364 0.24 -29.27 -24.11
N ALA A 365 0.18 -29.89 -25.30
CA ALA A 365 -0.39 -29.28 -26.50
C ALA A 365 -1.92 -29.11 -26.42
N GLU A 366 -2.64 -30.09 -25.82
CA GLU A 366 -4.07 -29.98 -25.55
C GLU A 366 -4.41 -28.79 -24.61
N LEU A 367 -3.59 -28.60 -23.57
CA LEU A 367 -3.81 -27.55 -22.57
C LEU A 367 -3.47 -26.14 -23.07
N ARG A 368 -2.79 -26.00 -24.22
CA ARG A 368 -2.46 -24.72 -24.84
C ARG A 368 -3.47 -24.28 -25.90
N LYS A 369 -4.43 -25.13 -26.25
CA LYS A 369 -5.54 -24.80 -27.16
C LYS A 369 -6.66 -24.06 -26.41
#